data_f2d36aef0c874d7f48b5d6f70c9aae9b
#
_entry.id   f2d36aef0c874d7f48b5d6f70c9aae9b
#
_cell.length_a   1.000
_cell.length_b   1.000
_cell.length_c   1.000
_cell.angle_alpha   90.00
_cell.angle_beta   90.00
_cell.angle_gamma   90.00
#
_symmetry.space_group_name_H-M   'P 1'
#
loop_
_entity.id
_entity.type
_entity.pdbx_description
1 polymer ?
#
loop_
_entity_poly.entity_id
_entity_poly.type
_entity_poly.pdbx_seq_one_letter_code
_entity_poly.pdbx_strand_id
1 'polypeptide(L)' 'MVQEKVIAAVADLTSKDASELNAETKFADLGIDSLDITELAMNLEDEFGVELKVDASIATIGDLVKKIESEKN' A
#
# COMPACT_ATOMS: atom_id res chain seq x y z
N MET A 1 11.91 -5.79 3.43
CA MET A 1 10.64 -6.48 3.70
C MET A 1 9.51 -5.75 2.97
N VAL A 2 8.51 -6.49 2.55
CA VAL A 2 7.39 -5.92 1.80
C VAL A 2 6.69 -4.82 2.58
N GLN A 3 6.39 -5.08 3.84
CA GLN A 3 5.67 -4.10 4.65
C GLN A 3 6.40 -2.77 4.78
N GLU A 4 7.70 -2.81 4.98
CA GLU A 4 8.51 -1.59 5.10
C GLU A 4 8.45 -0.76 3.82
N LYS A 5 8.51 -1.44 2.68
CA LYS A 5 8.45 -0.74 1.39
C LYS A 5 7.08 -0.14 1.13
N VAL A 6 6.03 -0.86 1.49
CA VAL A 6 4.67 -0.35 1.35
C VAL A 6 4.48 0.87 2.26
N ILE A 7 4.93 0.77 3.49
CA ILE A 7 4.80 1.89 4.44
C ILE A 7 5.58 3.10 3.94
N ALA A 8 6.78 2.90 3.41
CA ALA A 8 7.57 4.01 2.86
C ALA A 8 6.86 4.69 1.70
N ALA A 9 6.24 3.90 0.82
CA ALA A 9 5.51 4.44 -0.32
C ALA A 9 4.28 5.23 0.14
N VAL A 10 3.56 4.72 1.14
CA VAL A 10 2.40 5.41 1.68
C VAL A 10 2.83 6.70 2.39
N ALA A 11 3.94 6.65 3.12
CA ALA A 11 4.47 7.84 3.78
C ALA A 11 4.80 8.94 2.77
N ASP A 12 5.43 8.57 1.65
CA ASP A 12 5.73 9.51 0.59
C ASP A 12 4.46 10.13 0.01
N LEU A 13 3.47 9.29 -0.26
CA LEU A 13 2.22 9.74 -0.88
C LEU A 13 1.46 10.70 0.03
N THR A 14 1.46 10.45 1.34
CA THR A 14 0.65 11.20 2.30
C THR A 14 1.44 12.29 3.02
N SER A 15 2.74 12.33 2.81
CA SER A 15 3.64 13.25 3.54
C SER A 15 3.61 13.02 5.05
N LYS A 16 3.31 11.79 5.46
CA LYS A 16 3.32 11.41 6.87
C LYS A 16 4.60 10.68 7.20
N ASP A 17 4.92 10.64 8.49
CA ASP A 17 6.08 9.91 8.98
C ASP A 17 5.79 8.41 8.95
N ALA A 18 6.75 7.63 8.46
CA ALA A 18 6.57 6.16 8.43
C ALA A 18 6.30 5.59 9.82
N SER A 19 6.81 6.24 10.86
CA SER A 19 6.60 5.79 12.24
C SER A 19 5.14 5.86 12.68
N GLU A 20 4.32 6.64 11.97
CA GLU A 20 2.89 6.78 12.27
C GLU A 20 2.05 5.74 11.54
N LEU A 21 2.66 4.93 10.70
CA LEU A 21 1.94 3.98 9.84
C LEU A 21 2.25 2.55 10.24
N ASN A 22 1.25 1.69 10.12
CA ASN A 22 1.41 0.26 10.39
C ASN A 22 0.41 -0.53 9.55
N ALA A 23 0.43 -1.86 9.71
CA ALA A 23 -0.43 -2.73 8.91
C ALA A 23 -1.93 -2.47 9.15
N GLU A 24 -2.28 -1.98 10.32
CA GLU A 24 -3.68 -1.72 10.67
C GLU A 24 -4.17 -0.35 10.21
N THR A 25 -3.27 0.51 9.74
CA THR A 25 -3.64 1.84 9.27
C THR A 25 -4.57 1.72 8.07
N LYS A 26 -5.72 2.39 8.16
CA LYS A 26 -6.71 2.38 7.08
C LYS A 26 -6.42 3.52 6.11
N PHE A 27 -6.51 3.21 4.81
CA PHE A 27 -6.31 4.23 3.78
C PHE A 27 -7.33 5.36 3.91
N ALA A 28 -8.56 5.03 4.31
CA ALA A 28 -9.59 6.04 4.50
C ALA A 28 -9.21 7.05 5.57
N ASP A 29 -8.52 6.60 6.62
CA ASP A 29 -8.08 7.49 7.70
C ASP A 29 -6.96 8.43 7.25
N LEU A 30 -6.28 8.10 6.17
CA LEU A 30 -5.20 8.92 5.62
C LEU A 30 -5.70 9.93 4.59
N GLY A 31 -6.99 9.91 4.29
CA GLY A 31 -7.57 10.79 3.28
C GLY A 31 -7.18 10.42 1.86
N ILE A 32 -6.82 9.17 1.64
CA ILE A 32 -6.43 8.66 0.32
C ILE A 32 -7.67 8.13 -0.38
N ASP A 33 -7.90 8.56 -1.62
CA ASP A 33 -9.03 8.05 -2.40
C ASP A 33 -8.58 6.88 -3.28
N SER A 34 -9.54 6.31 -4.03
CA SER A 34 -9.24 5.13 -4.85
C SER A 34 -8.23 5.41 -5.95
N LEU A 35 -8.18 6.63 -6.43
CA LEU A 35 -7.21 7.03 -7.45
C LEU A 35 -5.79 6.99 -6.90
N ASP A 36 -5.62 7.51 -5.70
CA ASP A 36 -4.32 7.49 -5.04
C ASP A 36 -3.87 6.06 -4.74
N ILE A 37 -4.81 5.22 -4.32
CA ILE A 37 -4.50 3.81 -4.06
C ILE A 37 -4.08 3.11 -5.35
N THR A 38 -4.73 3.42 -6.47
CA THR A 38 -4.37 2.85 -7.76
C THR A 38 -2.95 3.27 -8.16
N GLU A 39 -2.60 4.53 -8.00
CA GLU A 39 -1.25 5.00 -8.30
C GLU A 39 -0.22 4.34 -7.40
N LEU A 40 -0.54 4.20 -6.13
CA LEU A 40 0.33 3.52 -5.17
C LEU A 40 0.56 2.08 -5.59
N ALA A 41 -0.51 1.39 -6.00
CA ALA A 41 -0.40 0.00 -6.45
C ALA A 41 0.48 -0.12 -7.69
N MET A 42 0.35 0.81 -8.63
CA MET A 42 1.18 0.79 -9.84
C MET A 42 2.66 0.97 -9.50
N ASN A 43 2.97 1.86 -8.57
CA ASN A 43 4.36 2.05 -8.13
C ASN A 43 4.90 0.80 -7.47
N LEU A 44 4.07 0.13 -6.68
CA LEU A 44 4.49 -1.10 -5.99
C LEU A 44 4.63 -2.26 -6.96
N GLU A 45 3.82 -2.30 -8.03
CA GLU A 45 3.98 -3.30 -9.08
C GLU A 45 5.37 -3.20 -9.70
N ASP A 46 5.81 -1.98 -9.98
CA ASP A 46 7.14 -1.75 -10.54
C ASP A 46 8.23 -2.12 -9.54
N GLU A 47 8.02 -1.75 -8.29
CA GLU A 47 9.02 -1.98 -7.24
C GLU A 47 9.24 -3.47 -6.98
N PHE A 48 8.16 -4.25 -6.94
CA PHE A 48 8.25 -5.68 -6.61
C PHE A 48 8.17 -6.60 -7.82
N GLY A 49 7.87 -6.07 -8.99
CA GLY A 49 7.75 -6.88 -10.20
C GLY A 49 6.57 -7.83 -10.17
N VAL A 50 5.46 -7.39 -9.59
CA VAL A 50 4.24 -8.21 -9.49
C VAL A 50 3.06 -7.43 -10.05
N GLU A 51 1.99 -8.15 -10.37
CA GLU A 51 0.72 -7.54 -10.77
C GLU A 51 -0.15 -7.38 -9.53
N LEU A 52 -0.70 -6.18 -9.35
CA LEU A 52 -1.60 -5.91 -8.24
C LEU A 52 -2.93 -5.42 -8.76
N LYS A 53 -3.99 -6.11 -8.39
CA LYS A 53 -5.35 -5.67 -8.69
C LYS A 53 -5.95 -5.11 -7.41
N VAL A 54 -6.16 -3.81 -7.40
CA VAL A 54 -6.74 -3.13 -6.24
C VAL A 54 -8.25 -3.18 -6.33
N ASP A 55 -8.88 -3.59 -5.26
CA ASP A 55 -10.34 -3.65 -5.18
C ASP A 55 -10.81 -3.22 -3.79
N ALA A 56 -12.11 -3.32 -3.54
CA ALA A 56 -12.69 -2.88 -2.29
C ALA A 56 -12.23 -3.67 -1.06
N SER A 57 -11.58 -4.81 -1.27
CA SER A 57 -11.06 -5.60 -0.15
C SER A 57 -9.79 -5.02 0.44
N ILE A 58 -9.15 -4.08 -0.27
CA ILE A 58 -7.93 -3.45 0.21
C ILE A 58 -8.30 -2.17 0.96
N ALA A 59 -8.40 -2.28 2.28
CA ALA A 59 -8.80 -1.17 3.14
C ALA A 59 -7.66 -0.66 4.02
N THR A 60 -6.67 -1.52 4.29
CA THR A 60 -5.55 -1.17 5.17
C THR A 60 -4.22 -1.43 4.47
N ILE A 61 -3.15 -0.87 5.06
CA ILE A 61 -1.79 -1.13 4.57
C ILE A 61 -1.50 -2.64 4.60
N GLY A 62 -1.94 -3.32 5.66
CA GLY A 62 -1.75 -4.77 5.78
C GLY A 62 -2.43 -5.56 4.67
N ASP A 63 -3.61 -5.11 4.24
CA ASP A 63 -4.31 -5.75 3.13
C ASP A 63 -3.48 -5.69 1.85
N LEU A 64 -2.89 -4.53 1.60
CA LEU A 64 -2.04 -4.35 0.43
C LEU A 64 -0.77 -5.18 0.54
N VAL A 65 -0.16 -5.23 1.72
CA VAL A 65 1.02 -6.05 1.97
C VAL A 65 0.73 -7.52 1.68
N LYS A 66 -0.39 -8.01 2.18
CA LYS A 66 -0.79 -9.41 1.94
C LYS A 66 -1.00 -9.70 0.47
N LYS A 67 -1.57 -8.74 -0.25
CA LYS A 67 -1.79 -8.90 -1.69
C LYS A 67 -0.46 -9.04 -2.42
N ILE A 68 0.50 -8.19 -2.09
CA ILE A 68 1.83 -8.24 -2.69
C ILE A 68 2.51 -9.57 -2.37
N GLU A 69 2.48 -9.99 -1.11
CA GLU A 69 3.10 -11.25 -0.70
C GLU A 69 2.48 -12.43 -1.41
N SER A 70 1.18 -12.40 -1.60
CA SER A 70 0.47 -13.44 -2.31
C SER A 70 0.92 -13.54 -3.77
N GLU A 71 1.13 -12.41 -4.41
CA GLU A 71 1.55 -12.38 -5.81
C GLU A 71 3.03 -12.74 -5.99
N LYS A 72 3.85 -12.49 -4.98
CA LYS A 72 5.27 -12.84 -5.05
C LYS A 72 5.51 -14.33 -4.87
N ASN A 73 4.59 -15.02 -4.25
CA ASN A 73 4.68 -16.46 -4.07
C ASN A 73 4.07 -17.18 -5.27
#